data_d27590102c3f209b3b8d48b8ecf7a6a8
#
_entry.id   d27590102c3f209b3b8d48b8ecf7a6a8
#
_cell.length_a   1.000
_cell.length_b   1.000
_cell.length_c   1.000
_cell.angle_alpha   90.00
_cell.angle_beta   90.00
_cell.angle_gamma   90.00
#
_symmetry.space_group_name_H-M   'P 1'
#
loop_
_entity.id
_entity.type
_entity.pdbx_description
1 polymer ?
#
loop_
_entity_poly.entity_id
_entity_poly.type
_entity_poly.pdbx_seq_one_letter_code
_entity_poly.pdbx_strand_id
1 'polypeptide(L)'
;GVNCLVHLDKGMPATEVINESRYADLIVLDAATSFSWRPESVPTTFVKEVLEKSECPVVLAPESFEGVDEIVFTYNGSCSSVFAMKQFANMFPELGTCKATVLSITGTGRPIRGDESRLKEWLDTHYTNAEILLVEDERVSTRLLEFMISKEKVFIVMGAYGRGILSNVFIPNPASLVVKLVTRPFFITHY
;
A
#
# COMPACT_ATOMS: atom_id res chain seq x y z
N GLY A 1 11.58 11.01 23.08
CA GLY A 1 11.86 9.60 22.80
C GLY A 1 10.57 8.82 22.61
N VAL A 2 10.61 7.73 21.88
CA VAL A 2 9.46 6.83 21.69
C VAL A 2 9.48 5.81 22.81
N ASN A 3 8.33 5.58 23.49
CA ASN A 3 8.19 4.47 24.42
C ASN A 3 8.13 3.17 23.61
N CYS A 4 9.02 2.25 23.92
CA CYS A 4 9.11 0.95 23.24
C CYS A 4 8.87 -0.18 24.25
N LEU A 5 7.95 -1.08 23.91
CA LEU A 5 7.72 -2.32 24.62
C LEU A 5 8.19 -3.49 23.75
N VAL A 6 9.01 -4.37 24.28
CA VAL A 6 9.48 -5.55 23.56
C VAL A 6 8.64 -6.75 23.95
N HIS A 7 7.93 -7.34 22.98
CA HIS A 7 7.24 -8.62 23.14
C HIS A 7 8.17 -9.76 22.71
N LEU A 8 8.28 -10.78 23.54
CA LEU A 8 9.09 -11.98 23.28
C LEU A 8 8.18 -13.20 23.22
N ASP A 9 7.54 -13.38 22.06
CA ASP A 9 6.59 -14.46 21.86
C ASP A 9 7.27 -15.76 21.40
N LYS A 10 6.62 -16.87 21.68
CA LYS A 10 7.05 -18.21 21.27
C LYS A 10 6.00 -18.80 20.37
N GLY A 11 6.28 -18.88 19.09
CA GLY A 11 5.34 -19.42 18.11
C GLY A 11 5.82 -19.26 16.66
N MET A 12 4.90 -19.36 15.74
CA MET A 12 5.14 -19.07 14.32
C MET A 12 5.13 -17.55 14.14
N PRO A 13 6.23 -16.93 13.70
CA PRO A 13 6.36 -15.47 13.65
C PRO A 13 5.18 -14.74 12.97
N ALA A 14 4.71 -15.23 11.84
CA ALA A 14 3.58 -14.62 11.16
C ALA A 14 2.29 -14.70 11.98
N THR A 15 2.04 -15.83 12.63
CA THR A 15 0.85 -16.03 13.47
C THR A 15 0.84 -15.06 14.66
N GLU A 16 1.99 -14.88 15.31
CA GLU A 16 2.09 -13.99 16.47
C GLU A 16 1.86 -12.52 16.05
N VAL A 17 2.52 -12.08 14.97
CA VAL A 17 2.32 -10.71 14.45
C VAL A 17 0.86 -10.48 14.01
N ILE A 18 0.23 -11.47 13.37
CA ILE A 18 -1.19 -11.37 12.97
C ILE A 18 -2.11 -11.27 14.20
N ASN A 19 -1.84 -12.05 15.25
CA ASN A 19 -2.62 -11.98 16.49
C ASN A 19 -2.47 -10.61 17.19
N GLU A 20 -1.25 -10.08 17.25
CA GLU A 20 -0.97 -8.74 17.79
C GLU A 20 -1.63 -7.62 16.95
N SER A 21 -1.76 -7.81 15.64
CA SER A 21 -2.36 -6.82 14.74
C SER A 21 -3.80 -6.45 15.07
N ARG A 22 -4.51 -7.33 15.81
CA ARG A 22 -5.88 -7.07 16.30
C ARG A 22 -5.95 -5.91 17.28
N TYR A 23 -4.87 -5.66 18.01
CA TYR A 23 -4.78 -4.65 19.04
C TYR A 23 -3.83 -3.50 18.67
N ALA A 24 -3.21 -3.57 17.50
CA ALA A 24 -2.34 -2.55 16.98
C ALA A 24 -3.11 -1.61 16.02
N ASP A 25 -2.74 -0.34 15.99
CA ASP A 25 -3.27 0.62 15.02
C ASP A 25 -2.57 0.49 13.66
N LEU A 26 -1.30 0.07 13.67
CA LEU A 26 -0.45 -0.02 12.49
C LEU A 26 0.68 -1.02 12.70
N ILE A 27 0.98 -1.81 11.67
CA ILE A 27 2.22 -2.58 11.57
C ILE A 27 3.19 -1.85 10.62
N VAL A 28 4.46 -1.74 11.02
CA VAL A 28 5.53 -1.24 10.15
C VAL A 28 6.59 -2.33 10.03
N LEU A 29 6.89 -2.76 8.81
CA LEU A 29 7.89 -3.79 8.56
C LEU A 29 8.62 -3.59 7.22
N ASP A 30 9.82 -4.13 7.13
CA ASP A 30 10.58 -4.19 5.89
C ASP A 30 10.09 -5.37 5.03
N ALA A 31 9.98 -5.15 3.72
CA ALA A 31 9.56 -6.17 2.76
C ALA A 31 10.49 -7.39 2.70
N ALA A 32 11.75 -7.25 3.13
CA ALA A 32 12.75 -8.31 3.18
C ALA A 32 12.78 -9.06 4.53
N THR A 33 11.96 -8.66 5.52
CA THR A 33 11.89 -9.36 6.82
C THR A 33 11.59 -10.84 6.61
N SER A 34 12.47 -11.71 7.08
CA SER A 34 12.36 -13.17 6.92
C SER A 34 12.77 -13.91 8.19
N PHE A 35 12.08 -15.00 8.45
CA PHE A 35 12.42 -15.99 9.49
C PHE A 35 12.82 -17.33 8.87
N SER A 36 13.02 -17.35 7.53
CA SER A 36 13.50 -18.52 6.81
C SER A 36 15.03 -18.58 6.84
N TRP A 37 15.57 -19.79 6.99
CA TRP A 37 17.01 -20.03 6.84
C TRP A 37 17.47 -20.09 5.36
N ARG A 38 16.52 -20.08 4.43
CA ARG A 38 16.79 -20.04 2.98
C ARG A 38 16.53 -18.63 2.44
N PRO A 39 17.31 -18.19 1.44
CA PRO A 39 17.01 -16.95 0.72
C PRO A 39 15.61 -16.97 0.12
N GLU A 40 14.87 -15.89 0.29
CA GLU A 40 13.52 -15.72 -0.24
C GLU A 40 13.46 -14.55 -1.23
N SER A 41 12.47 -14.56 -2.09
CA SER A 41 12.13 -13.39 -2.91
C SER A 41 11.47 -12.31 -2.04
N VAL A 42 11.66 -11.05 -2.40
CA VAL A 42 11.02 -9.90 -1.74
C VAL A 42 9.70 -9.57 -2.47
N PRO A 43 8.58 -9.36 -1.75
CA PRO A 43 8.35 -9.59 -0.32
C PRO A 43 8.48 -11.08 0.06
N THR A 44 8.99 -11.33 1.27
CA THR A 44 9.18 -12.69 1.79
C THR A 44 7.85 -13.40 2.08
N THR A 45 7.89 -14.69 2.35
CA THR A 45 6.70 -15.47 2.73
C THR A 45 6.06 -14.92 3.99
N PHE A 46 6.87 -14.57 5.00
CA PHE A 46 6.41 -13.93 6.23
C PHE A 46 5.65 -12.62 5.94
N VAL A 47 6.26 -11.73 5.17
CA VAL A 47 5.66 -10.43 4.83
C VAL A 47 4.35 -10.60 4.06
N LYS A 48 4.31 -11.51 3.07
CA LYS A 48 3.09 -11.80 2.31
C LYS A 48 1.95 -12.30 3.21
N GLU A 49 2.27 -13.15 4.18
CA GLU A 49 1.29 -13.68 5.11
C GLU A 49 0.75 -12.59 6.04
N VAL A 50 1.59 -11.71 6.56
CA VAL A 50 1.17 -10.55 7.36
C VAL A 50 0.32 -9.60 6.51
N LEU A 51 0.74 -9.28 5.30
CA LEU A 51 -0.04 -8.44 4.38
C LEU A 51 -1.40 -9.02 3.99
N GLU A 52 -1.56 -10.34 4.01
CA GLU A 52 -2.81 -11.02 3.65
C GLU A 52 -3.79 -11.12 4.83
N LYS A 53 -3.27 -11.21 6.07
CA LYS A 53 -4.07 -11.64 7.23
C LYS A 53 -4.09 -10.66 8.40
N SER A 54 -3.31 -9.58 8.36
CA SER A 54 -3.32 -8.57 9.43
C SER A 54 -4.70 -7.93 9.58
N GLU A 55 -5.08 -7.63 10.82
CA GLU A 55 -6.34 -6.98 11.17
C GLU A 55 -6.24 -5.45 11.29
N CYS A 56 -5.03 -4.91 11.15
CA CYS A 56 -4.77 -3.47 11.06
C CYS A 56 -4.00 -3.13 9.78
N PRO A 57 -3.91 -1.85 9.40
CA PRO A 57 -3.08 -1.42 8.29
C PRO A 57 -1.62 -1.81 8.44
N VAL A 58 -0.94 -2.04 7.31
CA VAL A 58 0.48 -2.37 7.26
C VAL A 58 1.22 -1.35 6.41
N VAL A 59 2.31 -0.80 6.96
CA VAL A 59 3.29 -0.03 6.19
C VAL A 59 4.49 -0.92 5.87
N LEU A 60 4.74 -1.14 4.58
CA LEU A 60 6.05 -1.61 4.15
C LEU A 60 6.99 -0.41 4.10
N ALA A 61 7.95 -0.38 5.01
CA ALA A 61 8.94 0.69 5.09
C ALA A 61 10.19 0.32 4.27
N PRO A 62 10.73 1.23 3.44
CA PRO A 62 12.00 1.01 2.78
C PRO A 62 13.16 1.12 3.78
N GLU A 63 14.31 0.55 3.44
CA GLU A 63 15.55 0.64 4.24
C GLU A 63 16.01 2.09 4.41
N SER A 64 15.80 2.94 3.41
CA SER A 64 16.10 4.37 3.46
C SER A 64 14.84 5.20 3.15
N PHE A 65 14.64 6.28 3.88
CA PHE A 65 13.49 7.16 3.73
C PHE A 65 13.93 8.63 3.66
N GLU A 66 13.66 9.28 2.53
CA GLU A 66 14.05 10.67 2.26
C GLU A 66 12.87 11.66 2.32
N GLY A 67 11.77 11.26 2.93
CA GLY A 67 10.54 12.05 2.99
C GLY A 67 9.53 11.70 1.90
N VAL A 68 8.40 12.41 1.91
CA VAL A 68 7.27 12.21 0.98
C VAL A 68 6.91 13.56 0.37
N ASP A 69 6.95 13.65 -0.96
CA ASP A 69 6.50 14.80 -1.72
C ASP A 69 5.10 14.55 -2.34
N GLU A 70 4.79 13.29 -2.62
CA GLU A 70 3.54 12.88 -3.27
C GLU A 70 2.95 11.61 -2.64
N ILE A 71 1.63 11.56 -2.48
CA ILE A 71 0.87 10.38 -2.09
C ILE A 71 0.17 9.85 -3.34
N VAL A 72 0.34 8.56 -3.64
CA VAL A 72 -0.36 7.90 -4.74
C VAL A 72 -1.38 6.92 -4.19
N PHE A 73 -2.65 7.25 -4.33
CA PHE A 73 -3.77 6.38 -4.03
C PHE A 73 -4.12 5.52 -5.23
N THR A 74 -4.01 4.20 -5.10
CA THR A 74 -4.49 3.30 -6.13
C THR A 74 -6.01 3.12 -5.98
N TYR A 75 -6.75 3.46 -7.03
CA TYR A 75 -8.21 3.49 -6.98
C TYR A 75 -8.83 2.66 -8.09
N ASN A 76 -9.78 1.80 -7.74
CA ASN A 76 -10.56 0.98 -8.67
C ASN A 76 -12.08 1.07 -8.41
N GLY A 77 -12.51 2.04 -7.60
CA GLY A 77 -13.91 2.24 -7.22
C GLY A 77 -14.46 1.22 -6.22
N SER A 78 -13.64 0.35 -5.66
CA SER A 78 -14.07 -0.59 -4.62
C SER A 78 -14.13 0.07 -3.24
N CYS A 79 -14.94 -0.51 -2.34
CA CYS A 79 -14.96 -0.09 -0.93
C CYS A 79 -13.56 -0.16 -0.31
N SER A 80 -12.75 -1.14 -0.68
CA SER A 80 -11.39 -1.34 -0.17
C SER A 80 -10.46 -0.19 -0.55
N SER A 81 -10.52 0.30 -1.81
CA SER A 81 -9.71 1.44 -2.22
C SER A 81 -10.09 2.72 -1.49
N VAL A 82 -11.40 2.98 -1.32
CA VAL A 82 -11.90 4.15 -0.56
C VAL A 82 -11.54 4.01 0.92
N PHE A 83 -11.66 2.81 1.49
CA PHE A 83 -11.29 2.55 2.88
C PHE A 83 -9.80 2.85 3.14
N ALA A 84 -8.92 2.39 2.24
CA ALA A 84 -7.49 2.65 2.35
C ALA A 84 -7.17 4.15 2.33
N MET A 85 -7.79 4.91 1.42
CA MET A 85 -7.64 6.36 1.35
C MET A 85 -8.04 7.03 2.67
N LYS A 86 -9.19 6.65 3.22
CA LYS A 86 -9.72 7.21 4.49
C LYS A 86 -8.83 6.85 5.68
N GLN A 87 -8.39 5.59 5.78
CA GLN A 87 -7.50 5.14 6.85
C GLN A 87 -6.17 5.89 6.80
N PHE A 88 -5.58 6.00 5.60
CA PHE A 88 -4.34 6.74 5.43
C PHE A 88 -4.46 8.21 5.85
N ALA A 89 -5.48 8.92 5.37
CA ALA A 89 -5.70 10.32 5.72
C ALA A 89 -5.93 10.54 7.22
N ASN A 90 -6.59 9.59 7.89
CA ASN A 90 -6.81 9.65 9.34
C ASN A 90 -5.53 9.38 10.14
N MET A 91 -4.66 8.48 9.66
CA MET A 91 -3.43 8.08 10.37
C MET A 91 -2.26 9.04 10.12
N PHE A 92 -2.23 9.70 8.97
CA PHE A 92 -1.16 10.61 8.54
C PHE A 92 -1.72 11.98 8.11
N PRO A 93 -2.45 12.69 9.00
CA PRO A 93 -3.06 13.99 8.66
C PRO A 93 -2.01 15.04 8.31
N GLU A 94 -0.78 14.92 8.82
CA GLU A 94 0.35 15.81 8.51
C GLU A 94 0.77 15.78 7.05
N LEU A 95 0.44 14.69 6.32
CA LEU A 95 0.71 14.56 4.88
C LEU A 95 -0.37 15.21 4.00
N GLY A 96 -1.38 15.84 4.57
CA GLY A 96 -2.44 16.55 3.83
C GLY A 96 -1.93 17.73 2.99
N THR A 97 -0.71 18.21 3.23
CA THR A 97 -0.05 19.26 2.42
C THR A 97 0.76 18.69 1.25
N CYS A 98 1.04 17.39 1.22
CA CYS A 98 1.68 16.74 0.09
C CYS A 98 0.73 16.70 -1.12
N LYS A 99 1.30 16.60 -2.31
CA LYS A 99 0.51 16.33 -3.51
C LYS A 99 -0.18 14.96 -3.37
N ALA A 100 -1.49 14.89 -3.63
CA ALA A 100 -2.25 13.66 -3.64
C ALA A 100 -2.69 13.29 -5.07
N THR A 101 -2.23 12.15 -5.58
CA THR A 101 -2.63 11.63 -6.89
C THR A 101 -3.48 10.39 -6.71
N VAL A 102 -4.73 10.42 -7.16
CA VAL A 102 -5.56 9.22 -7.25
C VAL A 102 -5.39 8.62 -8.64
N LEU A 103 -4.74 7.47 -8.69
CA LEU A 103 -4.48 6.74 -9.93
C LEU A 103 -5.51 5.63 -10.10
N SER A 104 -6.28 5.71 -11.19
CA SER A 104 -7.18 4.64 -11.63
C SER A 104 -6.76 4.15 -13.01
N ILE A 105 -6.48 2.85 -13.11
CA ILE A 105 -6.14 2.21 -14.39
C ILE A 105 -7.22 1.18 -14.70
N THR A 106 -7.81 1.28 -15.89
CA THR A 106 -8.87 0.38 -16.36
C THR A 106 -8.53 -0.20 -17.72
N GLY A 107 -9.07 -1.38 -18.05
CA GLY A 107 -8.99 -1.90 -19.41
C GLY A 107 -9.76 -1.00 -20.38
N THR A 108 -9.33 -0.99 -21.64
CA THR A 108 -9.90 -0.15 -22.70
C THR A 108 -11.42 -0.31 -22.80
N GLY A 109 -12.13 0.82 -22.79
CA GLY A 109 -13.59 0.86 -22.88
C GLY A 109 -14.33 0.39 -21.63
N ARG A 110 -13.64 0.15 -20.51
CA ARG A 110 -14.27 -0.18 -19.23
C ARG A 110 -14.49 1.09 -18.40
N PRO A 111 -15.72 1.36 -17.97
CA PRO A 111 -15.98 2.54 -17.14
C PRO A 111 -15.26 2.42 -15.81
N ILE A 112 -14.75 3.55 -15.33
CA ILE A 112 -14.25 3.66 -13.96
C ILE A 112 -15.41 3.48 -13.01
N ARG A 113 -15.26 2.59 -12.05
CA ARG A 113 -16.25 2.38 -11.01
C ARG A 113 -16.10 3.47 -9.96
N GLY A 114 -17.23 3.92 -9.41
CA GLY A 114 -17.27 4.90 -8.33
C GLY A 114 -17.84 6.24 -8.76
N ASP A 115 -18.01 7.11 -7.81
CA ASP A 115 -18.54 8.46 -7.96
C ASP A 115 -17.37 9.46 -7.94
N GLU A 116 -16.98 9.93 -9.10
CA GLU A 116 -15.84 10.88 -9.25
C GLU A 116 -16.12 12.20 -8.53
N SER A 117 -17.37 12.65 -8.50
CA SER A 117 -17.74 13.90 -7.83
C SER A 117 -17.52 13.79 -6.32
N ARG A 118 -17.96 12.69 -5.72
CA ARG A 118 -17.74 12.42 -4.27
C ARG A 118 -16.27 12.18 -3.94
N LEU A 119 -15.56 11.52 -4.85
CA LEU A 119 -14.12 11.32 -4.70
C LEU A 119 -13.39 12.66 -4.68
N LYS A 120 -13.74 13.56 -5.60
CA LYS A 120 -13.15 14.90 -5.66
C LYS A 120 -13.48 15.73 -4.42
N GLU A 121 -14.72 15.74 -3.98
CA GLU A 121 -15.15 16.44 -2.75
C GLU A 121 -14.37 15.94 -1.53
N TRP A 122 -14.18 14.62 -1.42
CA TRP A 122 -13.39 14.03 -0.35
C TRP A 122 -11.91 14.45 -0.43
N LEU A 123 -11.32 14.45 -1.62
CA LEU A 123 -9.93 14.88 -1.82
C LEU A 123 -9.73 16.35 -1.46
N ASP A 124 -10.61 17.23 -1.92
CA ASP A 124 -10.55 18.67 -1.65
C ASP A 124 -10.67 18.99 -0.15
N THR A 125 -11.30 18.08 0.62
CA THR A 125 -11.40 18.22 2.08
C THR A 125 -10.12 17.81 2.82
N HIS A 126 -9.34 16.86 2.29
CA HIS A 126 -8.21 16.26 2.99
C HIS A 126 -6.85 16.70 2.45
N TYR A 127 -6.77 17.18 1.22
CA TYR A 127 -5.53 17.52 0.53
C TYR A 127 -5.60 18.89 -0.14
N THR A 128 -4.57 19.70 0.05
CA THR A 128 -4.51 21.05 -0.55
C THR A 128 -4.16 21.02 -2.04
N ASN A 129 -3.54 19.94 -2.52
CA ASN A 129 -3.17 19.75 -3.92
C ASN A 129 -3.48 18.30 -4.32
N ALA A 130 -4.62 18.09 -4.98
CA ALA A 130 -5.07 16.76 -5.38
C ALA A 130 -5.39 16.70 -6.87
N GLU A 131 -5.08 15.56 -7.50
CA GLU A 131 -5.45 15.26 -8.88
C GLU A 131 -5.99 13.83 -9.01
N ILE A 132 -6.90 13.63 -9.96
CA ILE A 132 -7.39 12.31 -10.35
C ILE A 132 -6.83 11.98 -11.72
N LEU A 133 -6.05 10.91 -11.82
CA LEU A 133 -5.43 10.45 -13.04
C LEU A 133 -6.10 9.15 -13.51
N LEU A 134 -6.78 9.24 -14.64
CA LEU A 134 -7.50 8.14 -15.26
C LEU A 134 -6.71 7.64 -16.46
N VAL A 135 -6.33 6.36 -16.45
CA VAL A 135 -5.51 5.74 -17.49
C VAL A 135 -6.21 4.50 -18.02
N GLU A 136 -6.32 4.40 -19.35
CA GLU A 136 -6.77 3.17 -20.03
C GLU A 136 -5.57 2.38 -20.52
N ASP A 137 -5.42 1.14 -20.07
CA ASP A 137 -4.39 0.21 -20.50
C ASP A 137 -4.86 -1.23 -20.21
N GLU A 138 -4.78 -2.11 -21.22
CA GLU A 138 -5.11 -3.52 -21.06
C GLU A 138 -4.17 -4.24 -20.07
N ARG A 139 -2.95 -3.75 -19.92
CA ARG A 139 -1.94 -4.29 -19.00
C ARG A 139 -1.99 -3.55 -17.66
N VAL A 140 -3.16 -3.52 -17.02
CA VAL A 140 -3.42 -2.74 -15.80
C VAL A 140 -2.32 -2.90 -14.74
N SER A 141 -1.93 -4.14 -14.40
CA SER A 141 -0.92 -4.41 -13.36
C SER A 141 0.46 -3.89 -13.75
N THR A 142 0.86 -4.08 -15.01
CA THR A 142 2.16 -3.59 -15.50
C THR A 142 2.20 -2.07 -15.52
N ARG A 143 1.12 -1.44 -16.00
CA ARG A 143 1.03 0.02 -16.06
C ARG A 143 1.04 0.66 -14.68
N LEU A 144 0.35 0.05 -13.71
CA LEU A 144 0.37 0.46 -12.32
C LEU A 144 1.80 0.42 -11.75
N LEU A 145 2.50 -0.69 -11.97
CA LEU A 145 3.87 -0.88 -11.52
C LEU A 145 4.83 0.14 -12.17
N GLU A 146 4.76 0.33 -13.48
CA GLU A 146 5.57 1.32 -14.22
C GLU A 146 5.35 2.74 -13.65
N PHE A 147 4.10 3.12 -13.40
CA PHE A 147 3.77 4.41 -12.81
C PHE A 147 4.40 4.57 -11.42
N MET A 148 4.23 3.59 -10.55
CA MET A 148 4.77 3.65 -9.19
C MET A 148 6.30 3.70 -9.17
N ILE A 149 6.97 2.95 -10.06
CA ILE A 149 8.44 2.96 -10.17
C ILE A 149 8.97 4.28 -10.73
N SER A 150 8.22 4.96 -11.60
CA SER A 150 8.63 6.23 -12.20
C SER A 150 8.65 7.40 -11.21
N LYS A 151 8.07 7.23 -10.03
CA LYS A 151 7.95 8.26 -9.00
C LYS A 151 9.06 8.12 -7.95
N GLU A 152 9.56 9.26 -7.47
CA GLU A 152 10.47 9.36 -6.33
C GLU A 152 9.76 10.03 -5.15
N LYS A 153 10.21 9.79 -3.92
CA LYS A 153 9.64 10.37 -2.68
C LYS A 153 8.12 10.26 -2.61
N VAL A 154 7.61 9.09 -2.99
CA VAL A 154 6.19 8.81 -3.04
C VAL A 154 5.78 7.83 -1.93
N PHE A 155 4.62 8.08 -1.30
CA PHE A 155 3.95 7.12 -0.44
C PHE A 155 2.81 6.48 -1.23
N ILE A 156 2.84 5.19 -1.39
CA ILE A 156 1.84 4.45 -2.17
C ILE A 156 0.80 3.88 -1.21
N VAL A 157 -0.48 4.18 -1.48
CA VAL A 157 -1.62 3.73 -0.67
C VAL A 157 -2.50 2.82 -1.50
N MET A 158 -2.76 1.63 -0.98
CA MET A 158 -3.60 0.65 -1.67
C MET A 158 -4.49 -0.14 -0.71
N GLY A 159 -5.73 -0.36 -1.14
CA GLY A 159 -6.65 -1.27 -0.48
C GLY A 159 -6.35 -2.70 -0.92
N ALA A 160 -6.15 -3.59 0.03
CA ALA A 160 -6.07 -5.01 -0.24
C ALA A 160 -7.48 -5.54 -0.51
N TYR A 161 -7.84 -5.69 -1.76
CA TYR A 161 -9.10 -6.33 -2.17
C TYR A 161 -8.86 -7.81 -2.43
N GLY A 162 -9.04 -8.63 -1.38
CA GLY A 162 -8.92 -10.07 -1.48
C GLY A 162 -7.52 -10.52 -1.94
N ARG A 163 -7.37 -11.81 -2.22
CA ARG A 163 -6.11 -12.46 -2.63
C ARG A 163 -5.50 -11.94 -3.94
N GLY A 164 -6.17 -10.97 -4.62
CA GLY A 164 -5.83 -10.61 -6.00
C GLY A 164 -4.87 -9.42 -6.16
N ILE A 165 -4.87 -8.37 -5.32
CA ILE A 165 -4.06 -7.18 -5.61
C ILE A 165 -2.61 -7.38 -5.24
N LEU A 166 -2.32 -7.95 -4.08
CA LEU A 166 -0.95 -8.29 -3.71
C LEU A 166 -0.35 -9.30 -4.70
N SER A 167 -1.15 -10.31 -5.12
CA SER A 167 -0.75 -11.26 -6.15
C SER A 167 -0.60 -10.61 -7.53
N ASN A 168 -1.42 -9.63 -7.87
CA ASN A 168 -1.35 -8.96 -9.17
C ASN A 168 -0.23 -7.94 -9.28
N VAL A 169 0.21 -7.33 -8.19
CA VAL A 169 1.32 -6.36 -8.17
C VAL A 169 2.66 -7.04 -7.91
N PHE A 170 2.71 -8.00 -6.99
CA PHE A 170 3.98 -8.61 -6.57
C PHE A 170 4.29 -9.96 -7.24
N ILE A 171 3.29 -10.74 -7.66
CA ILE A 171 3.51 -12.11 -8.19
C ILE A 171 3.74 -12.17 -9.71
N PRO A 172 3.00 -11.45 -10.59
CA PRO A 172 3.17 -11.61 -12.03
C PRO A 172 4.33 -10.78 -12.59
N ASN A 173 4.98 -9.96 -11.77
CA ASN A 173 6.00 -9.03 -12.24
C ASN A 173 7.42 -9.59 -12.01
N PRO A 174 8.38 -9.26 -12.88
CA PRO A 174 9.78 -9.66 -12.69
C PRO A 174 10.29 -9.21 -11.32
N ALA A 175 10.99 -10.10 -10.61
CA ALA A 175 11.53 -9.84 -9.27
C ALA A 175 12.35 -8.53 -9.21
N SER A 176 13.07 -8.18 -10.28
CA SER A 176 13.82 -6.93 -10.37
C SER A 176 12.96 -5.67 -10.31
N LEU A 177 11.71 -5.72 -10.80
CA LEU A 177 10.77 -4.59 -10.71
C LEU A 177 10.14 -4.50 -9.33
N VAL A 178 9.83 -5.64 -8.72
CA VAL A 178 9.30 -5.70 -7.35
C VAL A 178 10.32 -5.14 -6.35
N VAL A 179 11.60 -5.50 -6.48
CA VAL A 179 12.68 -4.94 -5.66
C VAL A 179 12.76 -3.42 -5.78
N LYS A 180 12.62 -2.88 -7.00
CA LYS A 180 12.56 -1.41 -7.20
C LYS A 180 11.33 -0.77 -6.57
N LEU A 181 10.23 -1.49 -6.52
CA LEU A 181 8.99 -0.99 -5.94
C LEU A 181 9.09 -0.87 -4.42
N VAL A 182 9.64 -1.88 -3.74
CA VAL A 182 9.76 -1.90 -2.27
C VAL A 182 10.80 -0.93 -1.71
N THR A 183 11.49 -0.16 -2.54
CA THR A 183 12.29 1.00 -2.09
C THR A 183 11.44 2.23 -1.73
N ARG A 184 10.13 2.14 -1.84
CA ARG A 184 9.16 3.18 -1.50
C ARG A 184 8.26 2.70 -0.37
N PRO A 185 7.77 3.59 0.51
CA PRO A 185 6.79 3.21 1.51
C PRO A 185 5.45 2.83 0.87
N PHE A 186 4.86 1.75 1.36
CA PHE A 186 3.52 1.30 0.99
C PHE A 186 2.63 1.24 2.21
N PHE A 187 1.45 1.82 2.12
CA PHE A 187 0.37 1.61 3.07
C PHE A 187 -0.66 0.67 2.47
N ILE A 188 -0.90 -0.43 3.13
CA ILE A 188 -1.80 -1.48 2.69
C ILE A 188 -2.80 -1.77 3.81
N THR A 189 -4.08 -1.79 3.49
CA THR A 189 -5.11 -2.12 4.48
C THR A 189 -6.23 -2.95 3.87
N HIS A 190 -6.87 -3.74 4.71
CA HIS A 190 -8.03 -4.56 4.41
C HIS A 190 -9.31 -3.86 4.81
N TYR A 191 -10.38 -4.15 4.07
CA TYR A 191 -11.75 -3.72 4.39
C TYR A 191 -12.53 -4.93 4.90
#